data_a1aadbbcbb0600ced9a3fcde9be3fd6a
#
_entry.id   a1aadbbcbb0600ced9a3fcde9be3fd6a
#
_cell.length_a   1.000
_cell.length_b   1.000
_cell.length_c   1.000
_cell.angle_alpha   90.00
_cell.angle_beta   90.00
_cell.angle_gamma   90.00
#
_symmetry.space_group_name_H-M   'P 1'
#
loop_
_entity.id
_entity.type
_entity.pdbx_description
1 polymer ?
#
loop_
_entity_poly.entity_id
_entity_poly.type
_entity_poly.pdbx_seq_one_letter_code
_entity_poly.pdbx_strand_id
1 'polypeptide(L)'
;MAICTYNARTRASEAAIEDLMMQAKKIKYDVIGLTETRRCHPLNTVYETGEELFLGTCDSRGVGGVGVLVNTSMAKNTDSFEQLATRIGRLRMRRCGPTPALTIFVAYAPTSSCEEVETFYMEMEKFYREDHAFYKVIIGDFNAKVGPRRTPEELHIGTHGLQWNDQGERLSEFIMTTKTIHGNSQFQKPSSLRWTWESPGGGYRNEIDHIIVSKRFCLTDVAVVPKFYTGSDHRLLQGRFSFTRRAEKAAKFRERNPRSTINWDLFATLAGSWEDSAMDSIDEEYDRLVEHPHDCAKKTESFKTTKRRLSIKTFELIRQRGAARAAGNQELTSELARLCREVIKEDLKERRAEVLKHFCSSLFKVLKLQRRGKTSAMPVETSPVARQG
;
A
#
# COMPACT_ATOMS: atom_id res chain seq x y z
N MET A 1 9.72 10.34 -13.79
CA MET A 1 10.67 10.45 -12.68
C MET A 1 10.87 9.06 -12.08
N ALA A 2 12.11 8.69 -11.76
CA ALA A 2 12.48 7.40 -11.16
C ALA A 2 13.11 7.65 -9.79
N ILE A 3 12.42 7.23 -8.73
CA ILE A 3 12.90 7.32 -7.35
C ILE A 3 13.19 5.90 -6.88
N CYS A 4 14.39 5.69 -6.39
CA CYS A 4 14.88 4.39 -5.97
C CYS A 4 15.21 4.36 -4.48
N THR A 5 15.17 3.19 -3.88
CA THR A 5 15.73 2.92 -2.55
C THR A 5 16.71 1.77 -2.61
N TYR A 6 17.77 1.86 -1.80
CA TYR A 6 18.82 0.86 -1.73
C TYR A 6 19.45 0.82 -0.35
N ASN A 7 19.39 -0.33 0.31
CA ASN A 7 20.18 -0.54 1.51
C ASN A 7 21.63 -0.82 1.09
N ALA A 8 22.50 0.13 1.42
CA ALA A 8 23.87 0.12 0.99
C ALA A 8 24.78 -0.81 1.82
N ARG A 9 24.27 -1.29 2.97
CA ARG A 9 24.97 -2.07 3.99
C ARG A 9 26.19 -1.38 4.58
N THR A 10 26.89 -0.57 3.81
CA THR A 10 27.92 0.40 4.25
C THR A 10 28.35 1.29 3.09
N ARG A 11 28.61 2.57 3.36
CA ARG A 11 29.24 3.55 2.44
C ARG A 11 30.24 4.40 3.22
N ALA A 12 30.92 3.75 4.17
CA ALA A 12 31.91 4.42 5.01
C ALA A 12 33.22 4.74 4.23
N SER A 13 33.59 3.91 3.25
CA SER A 13 34.81 4.10 2.45
C SER A 13 34.55 4.81 1.11
N GLU A 14 35.55 5.51 0.60
CA GLU A 14 35.51 6.16 -0.73
C GLU A 14 35.33 5.13 -1.84
N ALA A 15 35.98 3.97 -1.78
CA ALA A 15 35.83 2.91 -2.77
C ALA A 15 34.37 2.41 -2.87
N ALA A 16 33.68 2.34 -1.73
CA ALA A 16 32.25 1.96 -1.73
C ALA A 16 31.36 3.03 -2.37
N ILE A 17 31.73 4.30 -2.27
CA ILE A 17 31.04 5.41 -2.94
C ILE A 17 31.31 5.36 -4.45
N GLU A 18 32.56 5.15 -4.87
CA GLU A 18 32.93 5.02 -6.28
C GLU A 18 32.15 3.86 -6.95
N ASP A 19 32.06 2.71 -6.28
CA ASP A 19 31.26 1.58 -6.78
C ASP A 19 29.79 1.93 -6.92
N LEU A 20 29.20 2.61 -5.92
CA LEU A 20 27.83 3.14 -6.01
C LEU A 20 27.65 4.02 -7.26
N MET A 21 28.55 4.98 -7.48
CA MET A 21 28.49 5.89 -8.61
C MET A 21 28.65 5.16 -9.95
N MET A 22 29.55 4.18 -10.02
CA MET A 22 29.74 3.35 -11.21
C MET A 22 28.49 2.52 -11.53
N GLN A 23 27.84 1.94 -10.54
CA GLN A 23 26.60 1.17 -10.74
C GLN A 23 25.43 2.09 -11.09
N ALA A 24 25.33 3.27 -10.47
CA ALA A 24 24.28 4.24 -10.75
C ALA A 24 24.28 4.69 -12.22
N LYS A 25 25.45 4.85 -12.83
CA LYS A 25 25.58 5.17 -14.27
C LYS A 25 24.99 4.12 -15.21
N LYS A 26 24.82 2.85 -14.75
CA LYS A 26 24.25 1.75 -15.56
C LYS A 26 22.72 1.76 -15.58
N ILE A 27 22.09 2.56 -14.75
CA ILE A 27 20.63 2.61 -14.60
C ILE A 27 20.09 4.01 -14.85
N LYS A 28 18.80 4.09 -15.15
CA LYS A 28 18.08 5.38 -15.23
C LYS A 28 17.45 5.66 -13.88
N TYR A 29 17.93 6.69 -13.20
CA TYR A 29 17.39 7.16 -11.94
C TYR A 29 17.34 8.70 -11.91
N ASP A 30 16.50 9.23 -11.06
CA ASP A 30 16.49 10.65 -10.71
C ASP A 30 16.96 10.87 -9.27
N VAL A 31 16.52 10.02 -8.34
CA VAL A 31 16.96 10.01 -6.94
C VAL A 31 17.12 8.58 -6.46
N ILE A 32 18.20 8.28 -5.73
CA ILE A 32 18.41 7.04 -4.99
C ILE A 32 18.51 7.38 -3.51
N GLY A 33 17.54 6.93 -2.70
CA GLY A 33 17.66 6.94 -1.24
C GLY A 33 18.51 5.79 -0.77
N LEU A 34 19.44 6.10 0.11
CA LEU A 34 20.42 5.16 0.67
C LEU A 34 20.14 4.95 2.14
N THR A 35 20.09 3.71 2.56
CA THR A 35 19.94 3.32 3.96
C THR A 35 21.18 2.55 4.43
N GLU A 36 21.41 2.51 5.73
CA GLU A 36 22.51 1.81 6.37
C GLU A 36 23.89 2.23 5.83
N THR A 37 24.07 3.56 5.67
CA THR A 37 25.32 4.12 5.12
C THR A 37 26.50 3.99 6.07
N ARG A 38 26.27 3.90 7.38
CA ARG A 38 27.23 3.68 8.47
C ARG A 38 28.40 4.65 8.50
N ARG A 39 28.22 5.89 8.04
CA ARG A 39 29.25 6.93 8.10
C ARG A 39 29.27 7.63 9.47
N CYS A 40 30.48 7.87 9.99
CA CYS A 40 30.63 8.64 11.22
C CYS A 40 30.57 10.16 11.00
N HIS A 41 30.90 10.63 9.79
CA HIS A 41 30.87 12.04 9.41
C HIS A 41 29.93 12.28 8.23
N PRO A 42 29.19 13.38 8.20
CA PRO A 42 28.32 13.70 7.08
C PRO A 42 29.17 13.99 5.83
N LEU A 43 28.59 13.70 4.67
CA LEU A 43 29.18 14.04 3.38
C LEU A 43 28.14 14.79 2.56
N ASN A 44 28.57 15.91 1.98
CA ASN A 44 27.81 16.64 0.97
C ASN A 44 28.78 16.99 -0.16
N THR A 45 28.63 16.31 -1.29
CA THR A 45 29.57 16.41 -2.41
C THR A 45 28.80 16.52 -3.73
N VAL A 46 29.25 17.43 -4.57
CA VAL A 46 28.87 17.58 -5.97
C VAL A 46 29.98 17.01 -6.83
N TYR A 47 29.64 16.02 -7.66
CA TYR A 47 30.61 15.41 -8.57
C TYR A 47 30.80 16.26 -9.85
N GLU A 48 31.88 16.06 -10.56
CA GLU A 48 32.17 16.74 -11.82
C GLU A 48 31.05 16.49 -12.87
N THR A 49 30.42 15.35 -12.82
CA THR A 49 29.27 15.00 -13.66
C THR A 49 27.99 15.74 -13.29
N GLY A 50 27.98 16.49 -12.18
CA GLY A 50 26.84 17.28 -11.67
C GLY A 50 25.85 16.49 -10.84
N GLU A 51 26.17 15.27 -10.44
CA GLU A 51 25.40 14.50 -9.46
C GLU A 51 25.70 15.01 -8.05
N GLU A 52 24.68 15.02 -7.18
CA GLU A 52 24.81 15.43 -5.77
C GLU A 52 24.65 14.22 -4.86
N LEU A 53 25.61 14.01 -3.95
CA LEU A 53 25.56 12.96 -2.94
C LEU A 53 25.53 13.57 -1.55
N PHE A 54 24.48 13.27 -0.79
CA PHE A 54 24.32 13.64 0.61
C PHE A 54 24.29 12.36 1.45
N LEU A 55 25.20 12.25 2.42
CA LEU A 55 25.23 11.14 3.38
C LEU A 55 25.17 11.69 4.80
N GLY A 56 24.20 11.22 5.56
CA GLY A 56 24.10 11.49 6.99
C GLY A 56 24.95 10.54 7.82
N THR A 57 24.90 10.70 9.15
CA THR A 57 25.70 9.95 10.11
C THR A 57 24.94 8.79 10.75
N CYS A 58 25.66 7.75 11.11
CA CYS A 58 25.18 6.67 11.97
C CYS A 58 25.16 7.09 13.45
N ASP A 59 24.59 6.24 14.32
CA ASP A 59 24.67 6.41 15.77
C ASP A 59 26.08 6.06 16.31
N SER A 60 26.27 6.22 17.63
CA SER A 60 27.52 5.90 18.33
C SER A 60 27.90 4.41 18.26
N ARG A 61 26.94 3.54 17.93
CA ARG A 61 27.16 2.09 17.75
C ARG A 61 27.50 1.72 16.30
N GLY A 62 27.59 2.71 15.40
CA GLY A 62 27.82 2.49 13.97
C GLY A 62 26.58 1.97 13.22
N VAL A 63 25.37 2.14 13.78
CA VAL A 63 24.12 1.67 13.19
C VAL A 63 23.37 2.82 12.55
N GLY A 64 22.71 2.56 11.42
CA GLY A 64 21.92 3.55 10.72
C GLY A 64 22.72 4.35 9.70
N GLY A 65 22.40 5.62 9.60
CA GLY A 65 22.87 6.51 8.54
C GLY A 65 21.99 6.37 7.28
N VAL A 66 21.49 7.51 6.82
CA VAL A 66 20.67 7.62 5.61
C VAL A 66 21.26 8.68 4.68
N GLY A 67 21.02 8.55 3.40
CA GLY A 67 21.52 9.51 2.43
C GLY A 67 20.72 9.51 1.14
N VAL A 68 21.12 10.37 0.22
CA VAL A 68 20.53 10.44 -1.11
C VAL A 68 21.58 10.72 -2.16
N LEU A 69 21.45 10.08 -3.31
CA LEU A 69 22.14 10.40 -4.54
C LEU A 69 21.15 11.01 -5.52
N VAL A 70 21.39 12.22 -5.95
CA VAL A 70 20.54 12.98 -6.89
C VAL A 70 21.25 13.06 -8.23
N ASN A 71 20.54 12.68 -9.30
CA ASN A 71 21.07 12.74 -10.65
C ASN A 71 21.24 14.20 -11.13
N THR A 72 22.18 14.45 -12.00
CA THR A 72 22.49 15.76 -12.60
C THR A 72 21.25 16.50 -13.13
N SER A 73 20.31 15.76 -13.74
CA SER A 73 19.06 16.36 -14.28
C SER A 73 18.15 16.91 -13.20
N MET A 74 18.24 16.36 -11.97
CA MET A 74 17.41 16.74 -10.83
C MET A 74 18.14 17.58 -9.78
N ALA A 75 19.46 17.63 -9.81
CA ALA A 75 20.30 18.39 -8.88
C ALA A 75 19.88 19.87 -8.80
N LYS A 76 19.56 20.49 -9.94
CA LYS A 76 19.08 21.89 -10.02
C LYS A 76 17.75 22.13 -9.26
N ASN A 77 17.03 21.06 -8.96
CA ASN A 77 15.73 21.12 -8.27
C ASN A 77 15.87 20.78 -6.78
N THR A 78 17.05 20.36 -6.34
CA THR A 78 17.34 20.12 -4.92
C THR A 78 17.20 21.43 -4.16
N ASP A 79 16.40 21.41 -3.09
CA ASP A 79 16.27 22.52 -2.15
C ASP A 79 17.15 22.30 -0.93
N SER A 80 16.96 21.19 -0.26
CA SER A 80 17.76 20.78 0.91
C SER A 80 17.70 19.28 1.13
N PHE A 81 18.78 18.76 1.73
CA PHE A 81 18.77 17.46 2.38
C PHE A 81 19.05 17.64 3.87
N GLU A 82 18.21 17.04 4.70
CA GLU A 82 18.30 17.11 6.16
C GLU A 82 18.21 15.69 6.74
N GLN A 83 19.14 15.36 7.62
CA GLN A 83 18.99 14.18 8.46
C GLN A 83 18.19 14.57 9.70
N LEU A 84 16.94 14.08 9.80
CA LEU A 84 16.01 14.41 10.88
C LEU A 84 16.25 13.54 12.12
N ALA A 85 16.70 12.30 11.90
CA ALA A 85 17.14 11.34 12.90
C ALA A 85 18.22 10.44 12.27
N THR A 86 18.92 9.63 13.06
CA THR A 86 19.96 8.71 12.55
C THR A 86 19.43 7.73 11.49
N ARG A 87 18.12 7.49 11.48
CA ARG A 87 17.43 6.55 10.61
C ARG A 87 16.42 7.20 9.64
N ILE A 88 16.30 8.53 9.67
CA ILE A 88 15.31 9.28 8.85
C ILE A 88 15.98 10.49 8.23
N GLY A 89 15.97 10.55 6.90
CA GLY A 89 16.42 11.70 6.11
C GLY A 89 15.28 12.30 5.31
N ARG A 90 15.39 13.58 4.98
CA ARG A 90 14.42 14.33 4.18
C ARG A 90 15.12 15.10 3.07
N LEU A 91 14.80 14.77 1.82
CA LEU A 91 15.16 15.54 0.64
C LEU A 91 13.96 16.37 0.20
N ARG A 92 14.13 17.69 0.14
CA ARG A 92 13.15 18.61 -0.43
C ARG A 92 13.56 18.99 -1.84
N MET A 93 12.59 18.94 -2.76
CA MET A 93 12.79 19.32 -4.16
C MET A 93 11.83 20.42 -4.55
N ARG A 94 12.36 21.46 -5.19
CA ARG A 94 11.60 22.59 -5.73
C ARG A 94 10.81 22.17 -6.95
N ARG A 95 9.76 22.94 -7.23
CA ARG A 95 9.02 22.79 -8.49
C ARG A 95 9.90 23.21 -9.67
N CYS A 96 9.97 22.36 -10.70
CA CYS A 96 10.66 22.68 -11.94
C CYS A 96 9.84 22.18 -13.15
N GLY A 97 9.36 23.11 -13.96
CA GLY A 97 8.56 22.77 -15.13
C GLY A 97 7.33 21.89 -14.79
N PRO A 98 7.21 20.69 -15.38
CA PRO A 98 6.12 19.77 -15.11
C PRO A 98 6.27 19.02 -13.77
N THR A 99 7.46 19.02 -13.17
CA THR A 99 7.73 18.34 -11.87
C THR A 99 7.27 19.24 -10.73
N PRO A 100 6.32 18.80 -9.89
CA PRO A 100 5.86 19.57 -8.75
C PRO A 100 6.93 19.61 -7.64
N ALA A 101 6.71 20.48 -6.65
CA ALA A 101 7.45 20.38 -5.39
C ALA A 101 7.16 19.03 -4.73
N LEU A 102 8.22 18.38 -4.26
CA LEU A 102 8.20 17.00 -3.78
C LEU A 102 9.09 16.88 -2.56
N THR A 103 8.62 16.20 -1.52
CA THR A 103 9.46 15.76 -0.40
C THR A 103 9.64 14.24 -0.46
N ILE A 104 10.91 13.80 -0.39
CA ILE A 104 11.29 12.40 -0.31
C ILE A 104 11.88 12.14 1.06
N PHE A 105 11.25 11.23 1.83
CA PHE A 105 11.80 10.72 3.08
C PHE A 105 12.54 9.43 2.82
N VAL A 106 13.74 9.31 3.36
CA VAL A 106 14.52 8.07 3.36
C VAL A 106 14.48 7.50 4.76
N ALA A 107 14.05 6.26 4.90
CA ALA A 107 13.76 5.62 6.18
C ALA A 107 14.48 4.27 6.31
N TYR A 108 15.09 4.03 7.47
CA TYR A 108 15.71 2.76 7.84
C TYR A 108 15.13 2.28 9.17
N ALA A 109 14.16 1.38 9.12
CA ALA A 109 13.49 0.90 10.33
C ALA A 109 14.39 -0.04 11.15
N PRO A 110 14.36 0.04 12.49
CA PRO A 110 15.10 -0.88 13.34
C PRO A 110 14.51 -2.30 13.28
N THR A 111 15.39 -3.29 13.49
CA THR A 111 15.02 -4.72 13.65
C THR A 111 14.97 -5.14 15.12
N SER A 112 15.38 -4.25 16.01
CA SER A 112 15.57 -4.49 17.44
C SER A 112 14.27 -4.46 18.25
N SER A 113 14.32 -3.97 19.48
CA SER A 113 13.20 -4.01 20.43
C SER A 113 11.92 -3.32 19.90
N CYS A 114 10.80 -3.73 20.46
CA CYS A 114 9.50 -3.13 20.15
C CYS A 114 9.48 -1.61 20.43
N GLU A 115 10.22 -1.14 21.43
CA GLU A 115 10.31 0.27 21.78
C GLU A 115 11.03 1.11 20.72
N GLU A 116 12.17 0.61 20.21
CA GLU A 116 12.88 1.32 19.12
C GLU A 116 12.03 1.41 17.85
N VAL A 117 11.30 0.35 17.55
CA VAL A 117 10.38 0.34 16.39
C VAL A 117 9.24 1.34 16.57
N GLU A 118 8.64 1.38 17.76
CA GLU A 118 7.55 2.34 18.02
C GLU A 118 8.05 3.78 17.98
N THR A 119 9.20 4.06 18.60
CA THR A 119 9.85 5.37 18.55
C THR A 119 10.12 5.82 17.11
N PHE A 120 10.66 4.93 16.28
CA PHE A 120 10.91 5.20 14.86
C PHE A 120 9.64 5.59 14.11
N TYR A 121 8.53 4.85 14.29
CA TYR A 121 7.28 5.18 13.60
C TYR A 121 6.61 6.45 14.15
N MET A 122 6.76 6.73 15.43
CA MET A 122 6.30 8.00 16.03
C MET A 122 7.03 9.20 15.43
N GLU A 123 8.37 9.14 15.35
CA GLU A 123 9.19 10.18 14.74
C GLU A 123 8.87 10.35 13.25
N MET A 124 8.76 9.24 12.51
CA MET A 124 8.42 9.25 11.09
C MET A 124 7.05 9.88 10.84
N GLU A 125 6.05 9.56 11.67
CA GLU A 125 4.71 10.15 11.58
C GLU A 125 4.75 11.65 11.88
N LYS A 126 5.50 12.07 12.90
CA LYS A 126 5.71 13.48 13.25
C LYS A 126 6.29 14.26 12.07
N PHE A 127 7.43 13.82 11.53
CA PHE A 127 8.10 14.50 10.42
C PHE A 127 7.24 14.50 9.14
N TYR A 128 6.51 13.42 8.89
CA TYR A 128 5.58 13.35 7.76
C TYR A 128 4.43 14.34 7.88
N ARG A 129 3.89 14.58 9.10
CA ARG A 129 2.78 15.51 9.35
C ARG A 129 3.24 16.95 9.33
N GLU A 130 4.43 17.25 9.83
CA GLU A 130 5.02 18.59 9.83
C GLU A 130 5.39 19.08 8.42
N ASP A 131 5.63 18.17 7.49
CA ASP A 131 5.92 18.52 6.10
C ASP A 131 4.63 18.83 5.33
N HIS A 132 4.59 19.98 4.66
CA HIS A 132 3.40 20.49 3.96
C HIS A 132 3.45 20.28 2.43
N ALA A 133 4.46 19.54 1.90
CA ALA A 133 4.52 19.24 0.49
C ALA A 133 3.29 18.45 0.02
N PHE A 134 2.76 18.80 -1.16
CA PHE A 134 1.60 18.12 -1.72
C PHE A 134 1.92 16.68 -2.14
N TYR A 135 3.10 16.47 -2.70
CA TYR A 135 3.61 15.14 -3.03
C TYR A 135 4.68 14.75 -2.01
N LYS A 136 4.44 13.65 -1.32
CA LYS A 136 5.40 13.05 -0.40
C LYS A 136 5.61 11.61 -0.79
N VAL A 137 6.86 11.19 -0.80
CA VAL A 137 7.28 9.81 -1.05
C VAL A 137 8.16 9.38 0.11
N ILE A 138 7.90 8.22 0.66
CA ILE A 138 8.76 7.60 1.69
C ILE A 138 9.34 6.36 1.05
N ILE A 139 10.65 6.23 1.09
CA ILE A 139 11.39 5.10 0.55
C ILE A 139 12.36 4.59 1.60
N GLY A 140 12.67 3.31 1.58
CA GLY A 140 13.67 2.79 2.50
C GLY A 140 13.51 1.31 2.79
N ASP A 141 14.38 0.85 3.68
CA ASP A 141 14.34 -0.47 4.28
C ASP A 141 13.53 -0.40 5.58
N PHE A 142 12.40 -1.08 5.59
CA PHE A 142 11.49 -1.11 6.74
C PHE A 142 11.61 -2.40 7.57
N ASN A 143 12.44 -3.35 7.13
CA ASN A 143 12.54 -4.67 7.75
C ASN A 143 11.17 -5.35 7.94
N ALA A 144 10.21 -4.98 7.12
CA ALA A 144 8.80 -5.30 7.21
C ALA A 144 8.34 -6.09 5.97
N LYS A 145 7.58 -7.16 6.16
CA LYS A 145 6.96 -7.91 5.06
C LYS A 145 5.49 -7.53 4.97
N VAL A 146 5.09 -6.95 3.84
CA VAL A 146 3.71 -6.56 3.56
C VAL A 146 3.13 -7.49 2.51
N GLY A 147 2.23 -8.35 2.93
CA GLY A 147 1.51 -9.26 2.03
C GLY A 147 0.38 -8.58 1.26
N PRO A 148 -0.41 -9.35 0.52
CA PRO A 148 -1.56 -8.82 -0.22
C PRO A 148 -2.63 -8.31 0.74
N ARG A 149 -3.42 -7.34 0.28
CA ARG A 149 -4.59 -6.84 0.98
C ARG A 149 -5.52 -7.98 1.37
N ARG A 150 -5.89 -8.06 2.65
CA ARG A 150 -6.71 -9.14 3.21
C ARG A 150 -8.21 -8.82 3.19
N THR A 151 -8.53 -7.52 3.28
CA THR A 151 -9.93 -7.09 3.32
C THR A 151 -10.14 -5.87 2.40
N PRO A 152 -11.37 -5.66 1.89
CA PRO A 152 -11.67 -4.51 1.03
C PRO A 152 -11.40 -3.14 1.69
N GLU A 153 -11.43 -3.10 3.02
CA GLU A 153 -11.24 -1.88 3.81
C GLU A 153 -9.77 -1.44 3.89
N GLU A 154 -8.83 -2.35 3.64
CA GLU A 154 -7.39 -2.04 3.53
C GLU A 154 -7.07 -1.33 2.20
N LEU A 155 -7.72 -0.18 1.94
CA LEU A 155 -7.59 0.55 0.67
C LEU A 155 -6.16 1.02 0.37
N HIS A 156 -5.36 1.16 1.41
CA HIS A 156 -3.98 1.65 1.33
C HIS A 156 -2.98 0.55 0.93
N ILE A 157 -3.35 -0.72 1.09
CA ILE A 157 -2.56 -1.88 0.68
C ILE A 157 -3.16 -2.44 -0.61
N GLY A 158 -2.31 -2.77 -1.58
CA GLY A 158 -2.74 -3.39 -2.84
C GLY A 158 -2.99 -4.89 -2.70
N THR A 159 -3.35 -5.52 -3.81
CA THR A 159 -3.68 -6.95 -3.87
C THR A 159 -2.47 -7.84 -4.09
N HIS A 160 -1.29 -7.27 -4.24
CA HIS A 160 -0.05 -7.98 -4.52
C HIS A 160 0.93 -7.85 -3.37
N GLY A 161 1.55 -8.94 -2.97
CA GLY A 161 2.54 -9.01 -1.88
C GLY A 161 2.89 -10.47 -1.64
N LEU A 162 3.97 -10.74 -0.89
CA LEU A 162 4.42 -12.11 -0.61
C LEU A 162 3.86 -12.60 0.73
N GLN A 163 4.32 -12.06 1.81
CA GLN A 163 4.05 -12.54 3.18
C GLN A 163 3.82 -11.36 4.12
N TRP A 164 3.18 -11.64 5.25
CA TRP A 164 3.04 -10.71 6.37
C TRP A 164 3.93 -11.14 7.53
N ASN A 165 4.52 -10.17 8.23
CA ASN A 165 5.13 -10.35 9.54
C ASN A 165 4.68 -9.24 10.49
N ASP A 166 5.10 -9.30 11.75
CA ASP A 166 4.72 -8.32 12.77
C ASP A 166 5.16 -6.90 12.43
N GLN A 167 6.34 -6.74 11.81
CA GLN A 167 6.81 -5.44 11.33
C GLN A 167 5.95 -4.92 10.16
N GLY A 168 5.47 -5.81 9.29
CA GLY A 168 4.54 -5.46 8.22
C GLY A 168 3.19 -4.99 8.75
N GLU A 169 2.68 -5.59 9.82
CA GLU A 169 1.48 -5.08 10.50
C GLU A 169 1.71 -3.67 11.01
N ARG A 170 2.84 -3.41 11.65
CA ARG A 170 3.18 -2.09 12.17
C ARG A 170 3.34 -1.05 11.06
N LEU A 171 3.97 -1.42 9.94
CA LEU A 171 4.06 -0.56 8.75
C LEU A 171 2.67 -0.28 8.17
N SER A 172 1.80 -1.27 8.11
CA SER A 172 0.41 -1.10 7.65
C SER A 172 -0.38 -0.13 8.54
N GLU A 173 -0.19 -0.16 9.86
CA GLU A 173 -0.78 0.81 10.80
C GLU A 173 -0.31 2.24 10.49
N PHE A 174 0.99 2.42 10.27
CA PHE A 174 1.56 3.71 9.88
C PHE A 174 0.95 4.22 8.57
N ILE A 175 0.85 3.37 7.56
CA ILE A 175 0.27 3.68 6.25
C ILE A 175 -1.21 4.11 6.40
N MET A 176 -1.99 3.42 7.22
CA MET A 176 -3.38 3.78 7.49
C MET A 176 -3.50 5.10 8.23
N THR A 177 -2.67 5.34 9.26
CA THR A 177 -2.70 6.54 10.09
C THR A 177 -2.32 7.79 9.28
N THR A 178 -1.33 7.67 8.39
CA THR A 178 -0.87 8.75 7.52
C THR A 178 -1.69 8.90 6.25
N LYS A 179 -2.63 7.99 5.99
CA LYS A 179 -3.45 7.91 4.76
C LYS A 179 -2.58 7.86 3.49
N THR A 180 -1.42 7.21 3.59
CA THR A 180 -0.52 6.95 2.48
C THR A 180 -0.83 5.62 1.81
N ILE A 181 -0.20 5.34 0.69
CA ILE A 181 -0.42 4.14 -0.12
C ILE A 181 0.87 3.32 -0.18
N HIS A 182 0.78 2.04 0.10
CA HIS A 182 1.88 1.09 -0.08
C HIS A 182 2.11 0.80 -1.56
N GLY A 183 3.21 1.27 -2.13
CA GLY A 183 3.47 1.23 -3.56
C GLY A 183 3.72 -0.17 -4.10
N ASN A 184 4.56 -0.96 -3.43
CA ASN A 184 4.96 -2.29 -3.89
C ASN A 184 3.76 -3.22 -4.12
N SER A 185 2.74 -3.16 -3.26
CA SER A 185 1.55 -4.02 -3.36
C SER A 185 0.54 -3.59 -4.42
N GLN A 186 0.74 -2.43 -5.07
CA GLN A 186 -0.18 -1.94 -6.11
C GLN A 186 0.02 -2.63 -7.47
N PHE A 187 1.20 -3.23 -7.69
CA PHE A 187 1.59 -3.77 -8.99
C PHE A 187 1.83 -5.27 -8.94
N GLN A 188 1.31 -5.98 -9.94
CA GLN A 188 1.62 -7.39 -10.13
C GLN A 188 3.02 -7.53 -10.72
N LYS A 189 3.91 -8.24 -10.02
CA LYS A 189 5.28 -8.55 -10.46
C LYS A 189 5.61 -10.00 -10.17
N PRO A 190 6.39 -10.66 -11.00
CA PRO A 190 6.93 -11.97 -10.68
C PRO A 190 7.84 -11.88 -9.45
N SER A 191 7.96 -12.96 -8.68
CA SER A 191 8.76 -12.99 -7.44
C SER A 191 10.20 -12.53 -7.65
N SER A 192 10.81 -12.82 -8.80
CA SER A 192 12.16 -12.40 -9.16
C SER A 192 12.36 -10.87 -9.24
N LEU A 193 11.28 -10.10 -9.43
CA LEU A 193 11.29 -8.62 -9.47
C LEU A 193 10.65 -7.99 -8.22
N ARG A 194 10.37 -8.79 -7.19
CA ARG A 194 9.78 -8.30 -5.95
C ARG A 194 10.75 -8.31 -4.77
N TRP A 195 11.43 -9.45 -4.53
CA TRP A 195 12.30 -9.57 -3.36
C TRP A 195 13.46 -8.58 -3.43
N THR A 196 13.72 -7.94 -2.30
CA THR A 196 14.75 -6.89 -2.17
C THR A 196 15.93 -7.32 -1.33
N TRP A 197 15.80 -8.35 -0.51
CA TRP A 197 16.85 -8.87 0.36
C TRP A 197 17.00 -10.39 0.23
N GLU A 198 18.24 -10.84 0.27
CA GLU A 198 18.62 -12.26 0.26
C GLU A 198 19.49 -12.58 1.46
N SER A 199 19.19 -13.69 2.15
CA SER A 199 20.01 -14.14 3.27
C SER A 199 21.42 -14.50 2.82
N PRO A 200 22.46 -14.34 3.66
CA PRO A 200 23.85 -14.64 3.31
C PRO A 200 24.11 -16.05 2.77
N GLY A 201 23.26 -17.00 3.15
CA GLY A 201 23.30 -18.40 2.64
C GLY A 201 22.43 -18.66 1.42
N GLY A 202 21.76 -17.65 0.84
CA GLY A 202 20.88 -17.78 -0.32
C GLY A 202 19.56 -18.55 -0.07
N GLY A 203 19.31 -18.99 1.17
CA GLY A 203 18.14 -19.80 1.50
C GLY A 203 16.82 -19.06 1.60
N TYR A 204 16.85 -17.74 1.84
CA TYR A 204 15.65 -16.92 2.04
C TYR A 204 15.74 -15.63 1.26
N ARG A 205 14.59 -15.22 0.68
CA ARG A 205 14.42 -13.96 -0.04
C ARG A 205 13.18 -13.25 0.45
N ASN A 206 13.33 -11.98 0.81
CA ASN A 206 12.26 -11.18 1.38
C ASN A 206 12.09 -9.84 0.64
N GLU A 207 10.86 -9.34 0.62
CA GLU A 207 10.52 -7.98 0.19
C GLU A 207 10.39 -7.13 1.45
N ILE A 208 11.44 -6.37 1.80
CA ILE A 208 11.53 -5.56 3.03
C ILE A 208 11.85 -4.09 2.77
N ASP A 209 12.28 -3.74 1.56
CA ASP A 209 12.37 -2.36 1.11
C ASP A 209 11.05 -1.93 0.47
N HIS A 210 10.59 -0.73 0.80
CA HIS A 210 9.27 -0.26 0.37
C HIS A 210 9.29 1.15 -0.16
N ILE A 211 8.33 1.42 -1.06
CA ILE A 211 7.99 2.75 -1.57
C ILE A 211 6.56 3.06 -1.15
N ILE A 212 6.39 4.16 -0.41
CA ILE A 212 5.11 4.60 0.14
C ILE A 212 4.84 6.01 -0.40
N VAL A 213 3.63 6.27 -0.84
CA VAL A 213 3.29 7.52 -1.52
C VAL A 213 2.06 8.19 -0.92
N SER A 214 2.06 9.51 -0.89
CA SER A 214 0.89 10.29 -0.47
C SER A 214 -0.27 10.25 -1.48
N LYS A 215 0.04 10.01 -2.78
CA LYS A 215 -0.95 10.03 -3.88
C LYS A 215 -0.72 8.86 -4.83
N ARG A 216 -1.67 7.93 -4.88
CA ARG A 216 -1.60 6.72 -5.72
C ARG A 216 -1.43 7.02 -7.22
N PHE A 217 -2.12 8.04 -7.72
CA PHE A 217 -2.18 8.32 -9.15
C PHE A 217 -0.85 8.79 -9.76
N CYS A 218 0.12 9.22 -8.94
CA CYS A 218 1.44 9.61 -9.43
C CYS A 218 2.41 8.44 -9.59
N LEU A 219 2.15 7.30 -8.93
CA LEU A 219 2.99 6.10 -9.01
C LEU A 219 2.50 5.20 -10.15
N THR A 220 3.37 4.90 -11.10
CA THR A 220 3.05 4.13 -12.31
C THR A 220 3.62 2.73 -12.32
N ASP A 221 4.69 2.48 -11.59
CA ASP A 221 5.32 1.16 -11.47
C ASP A 221 6.24 1.07 -10.25
N VAL A 222 6.41 -0.15 -9.70
CA VAL A 222 7.41 -0.48 -8.68
C VAL A 222 8.01 -1.83 -9.01
N ALA A 223 9.34 -1.90 -9.12
CA ALA A 223 10.06 -3.14 -9.37
C ALA A 223 11.54 -3.06 -8.94
N VAL A 224 12.12 -4.18 -8.64
CA VAL A 224 13.57 -4.33 -8.43
C VAL A 224 14.32 -4.14 -9.74
N VAL A 225 15.52 -3.54 -9.67
CA VAL A 225 16.45 -3.35 -10.79
C VAL A 225 17.61 -4.35 -10.70
N PRO A 226 17.54 -5.51 -11.39
CA PRO A 226 18.52 -6.59 -11.21
C PRO A 226 19.95 -6.24 -11.62
N LYS A 227 20.12 -5.25 -12.50
CA LYS A 227 21.44 -4.83 -13.03
C LYS A 227 22.26 -3.97 -12.06
N PHE A 228 21.65 -3.50 -10.98
CA PHE A 228 22.31 -2.68 -9.98
C PHE A 228 22.80 -3.58 -8.84
N TYR A 229 24.11 -3.61 -8.60
CA TYR A 229 24.72 -4.42 -7.55
C TYR A 229 26.04 -3.82 -7.09
N THR A 230 26.20 -3.64 -5.79
CA THR A 230 27.42 -3.10 -5.15
C THR A 230 27.90 -3.97 -3.99
N GLY A 231 27.68 -5.28 -4.05
CA GLY A 231 28.07 -6.21 -2.98
C GLY A 231 27.14 -6.24 -1.76
N SER A 232 26.04 -5.50 -1.77
CA SER A 232 25.01 -5.59 -0.72
C SER A 232 24.17 -6.85 -0.89
N ASP A 233 23.63 -7.37 0.22
CA ASP A 233 22.60 -8.41 0.26
C ASP A 233 21.21 -7.88 -0.11
N HIS A 234 21.08 -6.56 -0.31
CA HIS A 234 19.87 -5.93 -0.85
C HIS A 234 19.98 -5.65 -2.35
N ARG A 235 18.83 -5.52 -2.98
CA ARG A 235 18.66 -5.09 -4.36
C ARG A 235 17.98 -3.74 -4.43
N LEU A 236 18.36 -2.94 -5.42
CA LEU A 236 17.75 -1.64 -5.64
C LEU A 236 16.29 -1.79 -6.07
N LEU A 237 15.39 -1.15 -5.32
CA LEU A 237 13.96 -1.04 -5.66
C LEU A 237 13.69 0.31 -6.33
N GLN A 238 13.01 0.33 -7.46
CA GLN A 238 12.70 1.52 -8.22
C GLN A 238 11.19 1.75 -8.31
N GLY A 239 10.73 2.96 -7.97
CA GLY A 239 9.42 3.48 -8.28
C GLY A 239 9.46 4.41 -9.49
N ARG A 240 8.53 4.27 -10.42
CA ARG A 240 8.32 5.17 -11.54
C ARG A 240 7.16 6.10 -11.29
N PHE A 241 7.38 7.40 -11.50
CA PHE A 241 6.41 8.44 -11.19
C PHE A 241 6.06 9.27 -12.42
N SER A 242 4.76 9.64 -12.51
CA SER A 242 4.24 10.57 -13.51
C SER A 242 3.36 11.62 -12.83
N PHE A 243 3.78 12.88 -12.88
CA PHE A 243 3.10 14.01 -12.24
C PHE A 243 2.24 14.80 -13.23
N THR A 244 1.41 14.13 -14.03
CA THR A 244 0.57 14.78 -15.01
C THR A 244 -0.77 15.23 -14.42
N ARG A 245 -1.22 16.46 -14.74
CA ARG A 245 -2.54 16.97 -14.33
C ARG A 245 -3.72 16.12 -14.84
N ARG A 246 -3.54 15.35 -15.92
CA ARG A 246 -4.57 14.44 -16.47
C ARG A 246 -4.81 13.27 -15.52
N ALA A 247 -3.74 12.68 -14.97
CA ALA A 247 -3.85 11.59 -13.99
C ALA A 247 -4.56 12.03 -12.71
N GLU A 248 -4.27 13.24 -12.22
CA GLU A 248 -4.94 13.83 -11.06
C GLU A 248 -6.43 14.06 -11.27
N LYS A 249 -6.80 14.63 -12.44
CA LYS A 249 -8.22 14.85 -12.79
C LYS A 249 -8.98 13.54 -12.93
N ALA A 250 -8.38 12.51 -13.55
CA ALA A 250 -9.00 11.20 -13.69
C ALA A 250 -9.19 10.50 -12.33
N ALA A 251 -8.23 10.63 -11.41
CA ALA A 251 -8.36 10.08 -10.06
C ALA A 251 -9.47 10.79 -9.26
N LYS A 252 -9.50 12.13 -9.27
CA LYS A 252 -10.57 12.91 -8.62
C LYS A 252 -11.96 12.61 -9.19
N PHE A 253 -12.07 12.32 -10.48
CA PHE A 253 -13.33 11.93 -11.11
C PHE A 253 -13.80 10.55 -10.63
N ARG A 254 -12.87 9.60 -10.45
CA ARG A 254 -13.18 8.26 -9.90
C ARG A 254 -13.58 8.29 -8.42
N GLU A 255 -12.98 9.17 -7.62
CA GLU A 255 -13.34 9.35 -6.20
C GLU A 255 -14.73 9.99 -6.01
N ARG A 256 -15.18 10.82 -6.97
CA ARG A 256 -16.47 11.52 -6.91
C ARG A 256 -17.68 10.67 -7.31
N ASN A 257 -17.46 9.44 -7.76
CA ASN A 257 -18.54 8.53 -8.13
C ASN A 257 -18.60 7.37 -7.11
N PRO A 258 -19.18 7.57 -5.92
CA PRO A 258 -19.43 6.48 -5.00
C PRO A 258 -20.33 5.46 -5.72
N ARG A 259 -19.90 4.21 -5.78
CA ARG A 259 -20.73 3.13 -6.30
C ARG A 259 -21.84 2.89 -5.29
N SER A 260 -23.02 3.41 -5.56
CA SER A 260 -24.24 2.95 -4.91
C SER A 260 -24.52 1.50 -5.33
N THR A 261 -24.97 0.70 -4.41
CA THR A 261 -25.43 -0.66 -4.67
C THR A 261 -26.94 -0.70 -4.45
N ILE A 262 -27.66 -1.20 -5.45
CA ILE A 262 -29.10 -1.41 -5.34
C ILE A 262 -29.32 -2.77 -4.66
N ASN A 263 -30.17 -2.79 -3.64
CA ASN A 263 -30.67 -4.03 -3.05
C ASN A 263 -31.79 -4.56 -3.94
N TRP A 264 -31.45 -5.49 -4.83
CA TRP A 264 -32.38 -6.04 -5.83
C TRP A 264 -33.54 -6.81 -5.23
N ASP A 265 -33.35 -7.43 -4.05
CA ASP A 265 -34.46 -8.16 -3.38
C ASP A 265 -35.49 -7.17 -2.87
N LEU A 266 -35.06 -6.07 -2.25
CA LEU A 266 -35.94 -5.00 -1.80
C LEU A 266 -36.57 -4.23 -2.99
N PHE A 267 -35.79 -4.03 -4.07
CA PHE A 267 -36.29 -3.42 -5.30
C PHE A 267 -37.43 -4.25 -5.90
N ALA A 268 -37.23 -5.58 -6.05
CA ALA A 268 -38.27 -6.48 -6.57
C ALA A 268 -39.53 -6.46 -5.71
N THR A 269 -39.37 -6.40 -4.38
CA THR A 269 -40.52 -6.31 -3.46
C THR A 269 -41.29 -5.00 -3.64
N LEU A 270 -40.58 -3.86 -3.71
CA LEU A 270 -41.18 -2.54 -3.87
C LEU A 270 -41.77 -2.34 -5.30
N ALA A 271 -41.10 -2.84 -6.32
CA ALA A 271 -41.60 -2.79 -7.69
C ALA A 271 -42.83 -3.72 -7.90
N GLY A 272 -42.87 -4.86 -7.20
CA GLY A 272 -43.98 -5.79 -7.25
C GLY A 272 -45.22 -5.33 -6.48
N SER A 273 -45.12 -4.27 -5.68
CA SER A 273 -46.28 -3.64 -5.00
C SER A 273 -47.01 -2.61 -5.88
N TRP A 274 -46.85 -2.68 -7.19
CA TRP A 274 -47.56 -1.82 -8.13
C TRP A 274 -49.04 -2.14 -8.10
N GLU A 275 -49.87 -1.14 -7.76
CA GLU A 275 -51.30 -1.23 -7.89
C GLU A 275 -51.74 -0.56 -9.19
N ASP A 276 -52.31 -1.37 -10.08
CA ASP A 276 -52.80 -0.94 -11.39
C ASP A 276 -54.13 -0.20 -11.19
N SER A 277 -54.09 1.12 -11.14
CA SER A 277 -55.29 1.95 -11.14
C SER A 277 -55.48 2.55 -12.53
N ALA A 278 -56.53 2.15 -13.21
CA ALA A 278 -56.89 2.71 -14.50
C ALA A 278 -56.99 4.24 -14.45
N MET A 279 -56.23 4.92 -15.30
CA MET A 279 -56.22 6.36 -15.45
C MET A 279 -56.79 6.75 -16.81
N ASP A 280 -57.45 7.93 -16.86
CA ASP A 280 -58.04 8.43 -18.10
C ASP A 280 -57.06 9.02 -19.10
N SER A 281 -55.79 9.18 -18.70
CA SER A 281 -54.73 9.75 -19.53
C SER A 281 -53.52 8.81 -19.69
N ILE A 282 -53.18 8.46 -20.92
CA ILE A 282 -52.03 7.60 -21.27
C ILE A 282 -50.70 8.25 -20.86
N ASP A 283 -50.62 9.58 -20.96
CA ASP A 283 -49.36 10.31 -20.60
C ASP A 283 -49.14 10.27 -19.09
N GLU A 284 -50.15 10.39 -18.28
CA GLU A 284 -50.04 10.28 -16.81
C GLU A 284 -49.73 8.83 -16.36
N GLU A 285 -50.28 7.85 -17.06
CA GLU A 285 -49.96 6.44 -16.80
C GLU A 285 -48.51 6.12 -17.13
N TYR A 286 -48.01 6.66 -18.25
CA TYR A 286 -46.59 6.52 -18.64
C TYR A 286 -45.65 7.20 -17.65
N ASP A 287 -45.92 8.42 -17.21
CA ASP A 287 -45.12 9.14 -16.23
C ASP A 287 -45.04 8.37 -14.88
N ARG A 288 -46.18 7.83 -14.42
CA ARG A 288 -46.19 6.97 -13.24
C ARG A 288 -45.42 5.67 -13.43
N LEU A 289 -45.49 5.06 -14.60
CA LEU A 289 -44.72 3.85 -14.93
C LEU A 289 -43.24 4.10 -14.92
N VAL A 290 -42.76 5.30 -15.28
CA VAL A 290 -41.37 5.68 -15.25
C VAL A 290 -40.91 6.10 -13.84
N GLU A 291 -41.78 6.83 -13.12
CA GLU A 291 -41.47 7.38 -11.79
C GLU A 291 -41.39 6.28 -10.73
N HIS A 292 -42.28 5.30 -10.76
CA HIS A 292 -42.33 4.23 -9.77
C HIS A 292 -41.03 3.37 -9.71
N PRO A 293 -40.48 2.83 -10.81
CA PRO A 293 -39.19 2.12 -10.77
C PRO A 293 -38.03 3.02 -10.33
N HIS A 294 -38.07 4.31 -10.69
CA HIS A 294 -37.06 5.25 -10.29
C HIS A 294 -37.09 5.52 -8.78
N ASP A 295 -38.27 5.64 -8.18
CA ASP A 295 -38.43 5.78 -6.74
C ASP A 295 -38.09 4.50 -5.98
N CYS A 296 -38.47 3.34 -6.52
CA CYS A 296 -38.04 2.06 -5.98
C CYS A 296 -36.50 1.93 -5.99
N ALA A 297 -35.86 2.34 -7.07
CA ALA A 297 -34.40 2.34 -7.17
C ALA A 297 -33.77 3.28 -6.12
N LYS A 298 -34.29 4.50 -5.94
CA LYS A 298 -33.83 5.43 -4.90
C LYS A 298 -34.01 4.88 -3.49
N LYS A 299 -35.16 4.28 -3.17
CA LYS A 299 -35.45 3.71 -1.85
C LYS A 299 -34.55 2.49 -1.53
N THR A 300 -34.11 1.77 -2.55
CA THR A 300 -33.27 0.57 -2.43
C THR A 300 -31.78 0.86 -2.59
N GLU A 301 -31.45 2.10 -2.95
CA GLU A 301 -30.07 2.56 -3.05
C GLU A 301 -29.45 2.63 -1.65
N SER A 302 -28.45 1.80 -1.41
CA SER A 302 -27.66 1.84 -0.19
C SER A 302 -26.21 2.15 -0.51
N PHE A 303 -25.59 3.06 0.25
CA PHE A 303 -24.15 3.14 0.26
C PHE A 303 -23.62 1.79 0.77
N LYS A 304 -22.66 1.22 0.06
CA LYS A 304 -21.99 0.00 0.48
C LYS A 304 -21.44 0.22 1.88
N THR A 305 -22.20 -0.18 2.90
CA THR A 305 -21.74 -0.12 4.29
C THR A 305 -20.60 -1.12 4.41
N THR A 306 -19.38 -0.62 4.38
CA THR A 306 -18.21 -1.42 4.67
C THR A 306 -18.33 -1.91 6.11
N LYS A 307 -18.56 -3.21 6.32
CA LYS A 307 -18.48 -3.80 7.66
C LYS A 307 -17.14 -3.38 8.26
N ARG A 308 -17.17 -2.73 9.40
CA ARG A 308 -15.94 -2.31 10.08
C ARG A 308 -15.05 -3.52 10.31
N ARG A 309 -13.79 -3.41 9.89
CA ARG A 309 -12.82 -4.50 9.95
C ARG A 309 -12.41 -4.82 11.38
N LEU A 310 -12.32 -3.79 12.20
CA LEU A 310 -11.87 -3.84 13.58
C LEU A 310 -13.07 -3.68 14.52
N SER A 311 -13.00 -4.32 15.67
CA SER A 311 -13.99 -4.19 16.72
C SER A 311 -14.02 -2.78 17.31
N ILE A 312 -15.10 -2.42 17.97
CA ILE A 312 -15.23 -1.13 18.68
C ILE A 312 -14.13 -1.01 19.74
N LYS A 313 -13.78 -2.11 20.39
CA LYS A 313 -12.71 -2.21 21.40
C LYS A 313 -11.35 -1.81 20.81
N THR A 314 -11.04 -2.31 19.61
CA THR A 314 -9.80 -1.96 18.91
C THR A 314 -9.75 -0.49 18.53
N PHE A 315 -10.85 0.08 18.06
CA PHE A 315 -10.90 1.53 17.76
C PHE A 315 -10.69 2.38 19.01
N GLU A 316 -11.23 1.97 20.15
CA GLU A 316 -11.05 2.68 21.41
C GLU A 316 -9.59 2.64 21.87
N LEU A 317 -8.92 1.50 21.79
CA LEU A 317 -7.49 1.38 22.07
C LEU A 317 -6.63 2.26 21.16
N ILE A 318 -6.96 2.31 19.87
CA ILE A 318 -6.28 3.19 18.90
C ILE A 318 -6.47 4.65 19.28
N ARG A 319 -7.67 5.05 19.74
CA ARG A 319 -7.98 6.41 20.19
C ARG A 319 -7.19 6.75 21.46
N GLN A 320 -7.14 5.85 22.44
CA GLN A 320 -6.39 6.03 23.69
C GLN A 320 -4.89 6.15 23.43
N ARG A 321 -4.32 5.34 22.53
CA ARG A 321 -2.93 5.46 22.08
C ARG A 321 -2.67 6.83 21.44
N GLY A 322 -3.60 7.33 20.63
CA GLY A 322 -3.51 8.66 20.04
C GLY A 322 -3.49 9.77 21.09
N ALA A 323 -4.32 9.66 22.13
CA ALA A 323 -4.37 10.61 23.24
C ALA A 323 -3.09 10.57 24.10
N ALA A 324 -2.60 9.36 24.44
CA ALA A 324 -1.34 9.20 25.18
C ALA A 324 -0.15 9.79 24.43
N ARG A 325 -0.09 9.60 23.10
CA ARG A 325 0.92 10.21 22.24
C ARG A 325 0.83 11.74 22.24
N ALA A 326 -0.37 12.30 22.13
CA ALA A 326 -0.57 13.74 22.18
C ALA A 326 -0.19 14.36 23.54
N ALA A 327 -0.32 13.59 24.61
CA ALA A 327 0.11 13.96 25.97
C ALA A 327 1.62 13.76 26.22
N GLY A 328 2.37 13.23 25.25
CA GLY A 328 3.81 12.98 25.39
C GLY A 328 4.19 11.80 26.30
N ASN A 329 3.21 10.99 26.71
CA ASN A 329 3.47 9.82 27.57
C ASN A 329 3.93 8.63 26.73
N GLN A 330 5.26 8.44 26.63
CA GLN A 330 5.90 7.45 25.79
C GLN A 330 5.68 6.02 26.29
N GLU A 331 5.72 5.81 27.61
CA GLU A 331 5.52 4.49 28.23
C GLU A 331 4.10 3.96 27.96
N LEU A 332 3.08 4.76 28.25
CA LEU A 332 1.69 4.42 27.99
C LEU A 332 1.40 4.23 26.48
N THR A 333 2.06 5.03 25.63
CA THR A 333 1.93 4.89 24.17
C THR A 333 2.48 3.54 23.69
N SER A 334 3.62 3.11 24.23
CA SER A 334 4.26 1.84 23.91
C SER A 334 3.41 0.65 24.37
N GLU A 335 2.88 0.71 25.60
CA GLU A 335 1.98 -0.32 26.13
C GLU A 335 0.68 -0.46 25.32
N LEU A 336 0.02 0.66 25.03
CA LEU A 336 -1.18 0.69 24.21
C LEU A 336 -0.92 0.22 22.77
N ALA A 337 0.28 0.47 22.21
CA ALA A 337 0.67 -0.04 20.91
C ALA A 337 0.77 -1.57 20.90
N ARG A 338 1.31 -2.18 21.98
CA ARG A 338 1.35 -3.64 22.15
C ARG A 338 -0.05 -4.22 22.23
N LEU A 339 -0.91 -3.65 23.06
CA LEU A 339 -2.31 -4.09 23.23
C LEU A 339 -3.10 -3.96 21.92
N CYS A 340 -2.94 -2.86 21.19
CA CYS A 340 -3.58 -2.68 19.89
C CYS A 340 -3.20 -3.80 18.91
N ARG A 341 -1.92 -4.19 18.85
CA ARG A 341 -1.46 -5.28 17.96
C ARG A 341 -2.11 -6.61 18.30
N GLU A 342 -2.18 -6.95 19.59
CA GLU A 342 -2.80 -8.19 20.06
C GLU A 342 -4.29 -8.24 19.68
N VAL A 343 -5.03 -7.17 19.96
CA VAL A 343 -6.48 -7.11 19.67
C VAL A 343 -6.75 -7.07 18.15
N ILE A 344 -5.92 -6.38 17.37
CA ILE A 344 -6.01 -6.40 15.90
C ILE A 344 -5.79 -7.82 15.36
N LYS A 345 -4.78 -8.55 15.89
CA LYS A 345 -4.55 -9.95 15.49
C LYS A 345 -5.78 -10.84 15.78
N GLU A 346 -6.43 -10.64 16.92
CA GLU A 346 -7.63 -11.40 17.28
C GLU A 346 -8.82 -11.05 16.38
N ASP A 347 -9.11 -9.76 16.15
CA ASP A 347 -10.17 -9.30 15.21
C ASP A 347 -9.96 -9.91 13.81
N LEU A 348 -8.71 -9.96 13.34
CA LEU A 348 -8.36 -10.54 12.04
C LEU A 348 -8.54 -12.06 12.01
N LYS A 349 -8.20 -12.74 13.08
CA LYS A 349 -8.37 -14.20 13.23
C LYS A 349 -9.86 -14.58 13.24
N GLU A 350 -10.68 -13.87 14.02
CA GLU A 350 -12.13 -14.06 14.04
C GLU A 350 -12.74 -13.85 12.65
N ARG A 351 -12.34 -12.78 11.95
CA ARG A 351 -12.85 -12.51 10.61
C ARG A 351 -12.43 -13.54 9.57
N ARG A 352 -11.20 -14.07 9.66
CA ARG A 352 -10.77 -15.20 8.81
C ARG A 352 -11.66 -16.40 9.03
N ALA A 353 -11.98 -16.70 10.31
CA ALA A 353 -12.86 -17.79 10.64
C ALA A 353 -14.28 -17.60 10.10
N GLU A 354 -14.82 -16.37 10.14
CA GLU A 354 -16.12 -16.03 9.53
C GLU A 354 -16.13 -16.21 8.00
N VAL A 355 -15.08 -15.70 7.32
CA VAL A 355 -14.96 -15.85 5.87
C VAL A 355 -14.86 -17.32 5.47
N LEU A 356 -14.09 -18.13 6.20
CA LEU A 356 -14.01 -19.58 5.97
C LEU A 356 -15.35 -20.26 6.18
N LYS A 357 -16.10 -19.95 7.26
CA LYS A 357 -17.45 -20.46 7.49
C LYS A 357 -18.38 -20.11 6.32
N HIS A 358 -18.33 -18.88 5.84
CA HIS A 358 -19.16 -18.42 4.70
C HIS A 358 -18.78 -19.13 3.41
N PHE A 359 -17.48 -19.32 3.16
CA PHE A 359 -16.96 -20.03 1.99
C PHE A 359 -17.36 -21.52 2.03
N CYS A 360 -17.18 -22.19 3.16
CA CYS A 360 -17.60 -23.58 3.35
C CYS A 360 -19.12 -23.75 3.17
N SER A 361 -19.92 -22.81 3.71
CA SER A 361 -21.37 -22.82 3.54
C SER A 361 -21.79 -22.64 2.08
N SER A 362 -21.12 -21.75 1.34
CA SER A 362 -21.38 -21.52 -0.08
C SER A 362 -20.99 -22.72 -0.94
N LEU A 363 -19.83 -23.34 -0.67
CA LEU A 363 -19.39 -24.58 -1.32
C LEU A 363 -20.37 -25.72 -1.08
N PHE A 364 -20.88 -25.86 0.15
CA PHE A 364 -21.87 -26.89 0.48
C PHE A 364 -23.18 -26.69 -0.27
N LYS A 365 -23.63 -25.44 -0.46
CA LYS A 365 -24.81 -25.10 -1.28
C LYS A 365 -24.60 -25.47 -2.75
N VAL A 366 -23.43 -25.15 -3.32
CA VAL A 366 -23.09 -25.47 -4.72
C VAL A 366 -23.03 -26.99 -4.93
N LEU A 367 -22.38 -27.74 -4.03
CA LEU A 367 -22.31 -29.20 -4.09
C LEU A 367 -23.70 -29.86 -3.93
N LYS A 368 -24.60 -29.27 -3.11
CA LYS A 368 -25.98 -29.75 -2.93
C LYS A 368 -26.83 -29.51 -4.19
N LEU A 369 -26.61 -28.41 -4.89
CA LEU A 369 -27.23 -28.12 -6.20
C LEU A 369 -26.74 -29.06 -7.30
N GLN A 370 -25.43 -29.35 -7.35
CA GLN A 370 -24.88 -30.33 -8.31
C GLN A 370 -25.36 -31.76 -8.06
N ARG A 371 -25.58 -32.17 -6.80
CA ARG A 371 -26.18 -33.48 -6.49
C ARG A 371 -27.65 -33.55 -6.90
N ARG A 372 -28.44 -32.45 -6.77
CA ARG A 372 -29.84 -32.40 -7.23
C ARG A 372 -29.97 -32.38 -8.76
N GLY A 373 -29.00 -31.83 -9.49
CA GLY A 373 -28.98 -31.86 -10.95
C GLY A 373 -28.63 -33.21 -11.58
N LYS A 374 -28.04 -34.15 -10.82
CA LYS A 374 -27.71 -35.49 -11.30
C LYS A 374 -28.85 -36.53 -11.10
N THR A 375 -29.89 -36.17 -10.41
CA THR A 375 -31.05 -37.06 -10.16
C THR A 375 -32.21 -36.85 -11.13
N SER A 376 -32.07 -36.02 -12.17
CA SER A 376 -33.05 -35.80 -13.24
C SER A 376 -32.47 -36.18 -14.61
N ALA A 377 -31.89 -37.38 -14.73
CA ALA A 377 -31.65 -38.00 -16.01
C ALA A 377 -32.83 -38.97 -16.25
N MET A 378 -33.74 -38.58 -17.13
CA MET A 378 -34.83 -39.43 -17.60
C MET A 378 -34.26 -40.69 -18.30
N PRO A 379 -34.95 -41.84 -18.16
CA PRO A 379 -34.55 -43.05 -18.86
C PRO A 379 -34.81 -42.85 -20.37
N VAL A 380 -33.79 -43.18 -21.17
CA VAL A 380 -33.92 -43.30 -22.63
C VAL A 380 -34.68 -44.57 -22.90
N GLU A 381 -35.94 -44.44 -23.39
CA GLU A 381 -36.70 -45.54 -23.98
C GLU A 381 -35.98 -46.01 -25.27
N THR A 382 -35.45 -47.22 -25.21
CA THR A 382 -34.97 -47.93 -26.42
C THR A 382 -36.18 -48.56 -27.12
N SER A 383 -36.62 -47.99 -28.24
CA SER A 383 -37.53 -48.66 -29.18
C SER A 383 -36.83 -49.81 -29.89
N PRO A 384 -37.47 -50.98 -30.03
CA PRO A 384 -36.90 -52.07 -30.81
C PRO A 384 -37.14 -51.82 -32.29
N VAL A 385 -36.04 -51.75 -33.07
CA VAL A 385 -36.09 -51.77 -34.53
C VAL A 385 -36.36 -53.20 -34.98
N ALA A 386 -37.50 -53.43 -35.58
CA ALA A 386 -37.87 -54.66 -36.26
C ALA A 386 -36.94 -54.94 -37.47
N ARG A 387 -36.34 -56.10 -37.50
CA ARG A 387 -35.73 -56.68 -38.73
C ARG A 387 -36.88 -57.18 -39.62
N GLN A 388 -36.91 -56.67 -40.82
CA GLN A 388 -37.54 -57.39 -41.95
C GLN A 388 -36.62 -57.25 -43.18
N GLY A 389 -36.43 -58.41 -43.85
CA GLY A 389 -35.99 -58.58 -45.22
C GLY A 389 -34.52 -58.75 -45.46
#